data_616286ac38a5b1f06d256ac69991539f
#
_entry.id   616286ac38a5b1f06d256ac69991539f
#
_cell.length_a   1.000
_cell.length_b   1.000
_cell.length_c   1.000
_cell.angle_alpha   90.00
_cell.angle_beta   90.00
_cell.angle_gamma   90.00
#
_symmetry.space_group_name_H-M   'P 1'
#
loop_
_entity.id
_entity.type
_entity.pdbx_description
1 polymer ?
#
loop_
_entity_poly.entity_id
_entity_poly.type
_entity_poly.pdbx_seq_one_letter_code
_entity_poly.pdbx_strand_id
1 'polypeptide(L)'
;MLNHEPRPKGVSPYMILLHYTGMETMEAAKERLSDPESKVSAHYLIDEDGSVFDIVPEDRRAWHAGVSYWDHEADINSVSIGVEIVNPGHEFGYRPFPDVQMGAVLKLCQGLQERFDITHVLGHSDVAPERKQDPGELFNWKWLAQNGVGLWPETIEEDHERAVVVARNDFEAEKLFVKLGYNPMTAYIDVVTAFHRHYYPAIFETGRQGEICEETIARLLSLIRQQKQLSSDMRD
;
A
#
# COMPACT_ATOMS: atom_id res chain seq x y z
N MET A 1 3.80 4.49 28.40
CA MET A 1 2.75 3.67 27.75
C MET A 1 3.33 3.13 26.47
N LEU A 2 2.98 1.92 26.06
CA LEU A 2 3.43 1.39 24.76
C LEU A 2 2.52 1.94 23.65
N ASN A 3 3.09 2.26 22.48
CA ASN A 3 2.34 2.78 21.34
C ASN A 3 1.57 1.67 20.58
N HIS A 4 0.90 0.81 21.31
CA HIS A 4 0.08 -0.25 20.74
C HIS A 4 -0.99 -0.71 21.74
N GLU A 5 -1.96 -1.42 21.25
CA GLU A 5 -3.04 -2.02 22.04
C GLU A 5 -3.33 -3.46 21.60
N PRO A 6 -4.15 -4.23 22.35
CA PRO A 6 -4.59 -5.53 21.87
C PRO A 6 -5.37 -5.40 20.54
N ARG A 7 -5.18 -6.35 19.62
CA ARG A 7 -6.12 -6.48 18.49
C ARG A 7 -7.51 -6.86 19.01
N PRO A 8 -8.59 -6.48 18.33
CA PRO A 8 -9.94 -6.97 18.66
C PRO A 8 -9.97 -8.50 18.69
N LYS A 9 -10.76 -9.06 19.59
CA LYS A 9 -10.82 -10.52 19.79
C LYS A 9 -11.23 -11.25 18.49
N GLY A 10 -10.41 -12.19 18.07
CA GLY A 10 -10.66 -13.02 16.88
C GLY A 10 -10.24 -12.37 15.57
N VAL A 11 -9.63 -11.18 15.61
CA VAL A 11 -9.07 -10.50 14.42
C VAL A 11 -7.62 -10.92 14.25
N SER A 12 -7.31 -11.48 13.08
CA SER A 12 -5.96 -11.76 12.58
C SER A 12 -5.63 -10.77 11.45
N PRO A 13 -4.38 -10.32 11.31
CA PRO A 13 -4.02 -9.48 10.18
C PRO A 13 -4.13 -10.25 8.86
N TYR A 14 -4.70 -9.59 7.85
CA TYR A 14 -4.80 -10.06 6.48
C TYR A 14 -4.26 -9.04 5.47
N MET A 15 -3.67 -7.97 5.97
CA MET A 15 -3.09 -6.90 5.17
C MET A 15 -1.67 -6.57 5.64
N ILE A 16 -0.78 -6.30 4.68
CA ILE A 16 0.50 -5.63 4.92
C ILE A 16 0.36 -4.20 4.41
N LEU A 17 0.68 -3.22 5.25
CA LEU A 17 0.67 -1.81 4.89
C LEU A 17 2.09 -1.26 4.91
N LEU A 18 2.57 -0.81 3.75
CA LEU A 18 3.92 -0.31 3.56
C LEU A 18 3.94 1.22 3.64
N HIS A 19 4.94 1.72 4.36
CA HIS A 19 5.16 3.14 4.59
C HIS A 19 6.61 3.51 4.26
N TYR A 20 6.87 4.78 3.98
CA TYR A 20 8.18 5.34 4.24
C TYR A 20 8.15 6.16 5.52
N THR A 21 9.30 6.26 6.23
CA THR A 21 9.37 6.99 7.50
C THR A 21 9.16 8.50 7.37
N GLY A 22 9.45 9.08 6.21
CA GLY A 22 9.47 10.53 6.01
C GLY A 22 10.48 11.24 6.94
N MET A 23 11.58 10.57 7.25
CA MET A 23 12.64 11.05 8.12
C MET A 23 14.01 10.80 7.51
N GLU A 24 14.96 11.67 7.83
CA GLU A 24 16.29 11.63 7.21
C GLU A 24 17.16 10.45 7.69
N THR A 25 16.89 9.92 8.90
CA THR A 25 17.69 8.84 9.49
C THR A 25 16.84 7.77 10.17
N MET A 26 17.40 6.57 10.27
CA MET A 26 16.82 5.44 10.99
C MET A 26 16.64 5.73 12.48
N GLU A 27 17.64 6.39 13.11
CA GLU A 27 17.59 6.75 14.53
C GLU A 27 16.39 7.65 14.84
N ALA A 28 16.15 8.68 14.02
CA ALA A 28 15.01 9.58 14.18
C ALA A 28 13.68 8.82 14.03
N ALA A 29 13.59 7.92 13.04
CA ALA A 29 12.41 7.09 12.82
C ALA A 29 12.17 6.15 14.02
N LYS A 30 13.21 5.48 14.50
CA LYS A 30 13.13 4.57 15.64
C LYS A 30 12.74 5.30 16.93
N GLU A 31 13.32 6.47 17.19
CA GLU A 31 12.96 7.32 18.33
C GLU A 31 11.47 7.67 18.27
N ARG A 32 10.99 8.17 17.14
CA ARG A 32 9.58 8.55 16.96
C ARG A 32 8.61 7.38 17.13
N LEU A 33 8.91 6.21 16.53
CA LEU A 33 8.06 5.02 16.63
C LEU A 33 8.04 4.42 18.04
N SER A 34 9.05 4.72 18.86
CA SER A 34 9.19 4.23 20.24
C SER A 34 8.72 5.26 21.27
N ASP A 35 8.54 6.53 20.91
CA ASP A 35 8.10 7.60 21.82
C ASP A 35 6.59 7.49 22.10
N PRO A 36 6.17 7.27 23.37
CA PRO A 36 4.76 7.21 23.74
C PRO A 36 3.94 8.47 23.41
N GLU A 37 4.58 9.63 23.38
CA GLU A 37 3.90 10.91 23.10
C GLU A 37 3.65 11.11 21.60
N SER A 38 4.36 10.39 20.72
CA SER A 38 4.20 10.47 19.26
C SER A 38 2.85 9.93 18.79
N LYS A 39 2.25 8.98 19.54
CA LYS A 39 1.00 8.28 19.20
C LYS A 39 1.02 7.61 17.82
N VAL A 40 2.21 7.23 17.35
CA VAL A 40 2.42 6.45 16.14
C VAL A 40 3.36 5.29 16.46
N SER A 41 3.19 4.18 15.73
CA SER A 41 4.06 3.00 15.82
C SER A 41 3.87 2.14 14.56
N ALA A 42 4.81 1.22 14.33
CA ALA A 42 4.69 0.18 13.29
C ALA A 42 5.15 -1.15 13.88
N HIS A 43 4.89 -2.25 13.17
CA HIS A 43 5.37 -3.57 13.61
C HIS A 43 6.85 -3.72 13.30
N TYR A 44 7.28 -3.23 12.14
CA TYR A 44 8.64 -3.35 11.63
C TYR A 44 9.18 -2.00 11.14
N LEU A 45 10.49 -1.83 11.29
CA LEU A 45 11.25 -0.75 10.68
C LEU A 45 12.41 -1.37 9.88
N ILE A 46 12.58 -0.96 8.62
CA ILE A 46 13.63 -1.46 7.72
C ILE A 46 14.56 -0.30 7.34
N ASP A 47 15.83 -0.43 7.68
CA ASP A 47 16.86 0.55 7.35
C ASP A 47 17.33 0.43 5.90
N GLU A 48 18.03 1.44 5.40
CA GLU A 48 18.56 1.49 4.03
C GLU A 48 19.59 0.38 3.73
N ASP A 49 20.28 -0.12 4.74
CA ASP A 49 21.20 -1.25 4.62
C ASP A 49 20.52 -2.64 4.63
N GLY A 50 19.18 -2.65 4.76
CA GLY A 50 18.37 -3.86 4.82
C GLY A 50 18.23 -4.47 6.21
N SER A 51 18.74 -3.82 7.26
CA SER A 51 18.52 -4.23 8.64
C SER A 51 17.05 -4.10 9.01
N VAL A 52 16.45 -5.13 9.62
CA VAL A 52 15.05 -5.18 10.04
C VAL A 52 14.96 -5.13 11.55
N PHE A 53 14.11 -4.26 12.07
CA PHE A 53 13.89 -4.06 13.51
C PHE A 53 12.43 -4.35 13.85
N ASP A 54 12.23 -5.21 14.86
CA ASP A 54 10.92 -5.48 15.48
C ASP A 54 10.61 -4.35 16.46
N ILE A 55 9.48 -3.65 16.27
CA ILE A 55 9.05 -2.53 17.15
C ILE A 55 7.81 -2.93 17.96
N VAL A 56 6.73 -3.36 17.28
CA VAL A 56 5.49 -3.83 17.89
C VAL A 56 5.27 -5.29 17.56
N PRO A 57 4.96 -6.18 18.52
CA PRO A 57 4.62 -7.57 18.24
C PRO A 57 3.43 -7.70 17.29
N GLU A 58 3.45 -8.70 16.38
CA GLU A 58 2.43 -8.92 15.34
C GLU A 58 1.02 -9.18 15.90
N ASP A 59 0.92 -9.76 17.08
CA ASP A 59 -0.34 -10.00 17.78
C ASP A 59 -0.95 -8.74 18.41
N ARG A 60 -0.23 -7.61 18.32
CA ARG A 60 -0.69 -6.31 18.81
C ARG A 60 -1.17 -5.43 17.64
N ARG A 61 -2.01 -4.46 17.95
CA ARG A 61 -2.46 -3.42 17.04
C ARG A 61 -1.51 -2.22 17.15
N ALA A 62 -0.63 -2.04 16.18
CA ALA A 62 0.19 -0.83 16.06
C ALA A 62 -0.62 0.34 15.46
N TRP A 63 -0.13 1.56 15.59
CA TRP A 63 -0.83 2.80 15.21
C TRP A 63 -0.11 3.45 14.01
N HIS A 64 -0.28 2.92 12.81
CA HIS A 64 0.40 3.38 11.60
C HIS A 64 -0.52 3.90 10.49
N ALA A 65 -1.77 3.43 10.41
CA ALA A 65 -2.66 3.77 9.31
C ALA A 65 -3.46 5.07 9.54
N GLY A 66 -3.73 5.43 10.81
CA GLY A 66 -4.58 6.57 11.16
C GLY A 66 -6.00 6.43 10.62
N VAL A 67 -6.64 7.54 10.23
CA VAL A 67 -7.94 7.52 9.51
C VAL A 67 -7.68 6.99 8.11
N SER A 68 -8.28 5.86 7.77
CA SER A 68 -7.99 5.11 6.55
C SER A 68 -9.17 4.22 6.18
N TYR A 69 -9.19 3.70 4.95
CA TYR A 69 -10.25 2.83 4.47
C TYR A 69 -9.74 1.95 3.33
N TRP A 70 -10.16 0.68 3.29
CA TRP A 70 -9.98 -0.19 2.16
C TRP A 70 -11.04 -1.31 2.20
N ASP A 71 -11.74 -1.55 1.09
CA ASP A 71 -12.67 -2.65 0.89
C ASP A 71 -13.63 -2.87 2.09
N HIS A 72 -14.37 -1.83 2.45
CA HIS A 72 -15.33 -1.77 3.58
C HIS A 72 -14.71 -1.83 4.99
N GLU A 73 -13.38 -1.86 5.12
CA GLU A 73 -12.70 -1.78 6.40
C GLU A 73 -12.18 -0.35 6.67
N ALA A 74 -12.46 0.17 7.85
CA ALA A 74 -12.03 1.49 8.31
C ALA A 74 -11.03 1.44 9.48
N ASP A 75 -10.92 0.31 10.20
CA ASP A 75 -9.90 0.11 11.22
C ASP A 75 -8.71 -0.70 10.69
N ILE A 76 -8.04 -0.11 9.69
CA ILE A 76 -6.90 -0.74 9.02
C ILE A 76 -5.81 -1.16 10.00
N ASN A 77 -5.58 -0.41 11.09
CA ASN A 77 -4.63 -0.79 12.14
C ASN A 77 -4.93 -2.17 12.74
N SER A 78 -6.20 -2.54 12.89
CA SER A 78 -6.59 -3.82 13.49
C SER A 78 -6.37 -5.02 12.58
N VAL A 79 -6.37 -4.81 11.27
CA VAL A 79 -6.31 -5.89 10.27
C VAL A 79 -5.00 -5.93 9.50
N SER A 80 -4.03 -5.07 9.84
CA SER A 80 -2.77 -4.96 9.09
C SER A 80 -1.52 -5.16 9.97
N ILE A 81 -0.43 -5.48 9.28
CA ILE A 81 0.95 -5.38 9.75
C ILE A 81 1.56 -4.16 9.07
N GLY A 82 1.92 -3.12 9.83
CA GLY A 82 2.58 -1.93 9.32
C GLY A 82 4.08 -2.09 9.25
N VAL A 83 4.67 -1.76 8.11
CA VAL A 83 6.11 -1.81 7.85
C VAL A 83 6.58 -0.43 7.43
N GLU A 84 7.41 0.18 8.26
CA GLU A 84 8.09 1.45 7.99
C GLU A 84 9.43 1.20 7.31
N ILE A 85 9.69 1.88 6.21
CA ILE A 85 10.89 1.74 5.38
C ILE A 85 11.63 3.07 5.40
N VAL A 86 12.86 3.09 5.88
CA VAL A 86 13.63 4.33 5.99
C VAL A 86 13.81 4.96 4.60
N ASN A 87 13.25 6.14 4.45
CA ASN A 87 13.40 7.01 3.28
C ASN A 87 12.95 8.41 3.70
N PRO A 88 13.68 9.48 3.31
CA PRO A 88 13.36 10.85 3.71
C PRO A 88 11.98 11.32 3.24
N GLY A 89 11.38 10.65 2.24
CA GLY A 89 10.08 11.03 1.74
C GLY A 89 10.06 12.36 0.98
N HIS A 90 8.89 12.73 0.49
CA HIS A 90 8.71 13.88 -0.43
C HIS A 90 9.15 15.23 0.17
N GLU A 91 9.10 15.37 1.50
CA GLU A 91 9.47 16.62 2.17
C GLU A 91 10.99 16.81 2.31
N PHE A 92 11.76 15.71 2.45
CA PHE A 92 13.19 15.77 2.83
C PHE A 92 14.12 15.14 1.78
N GLY A 93 13.66 14.98 0.54
CA GLY A 93 14.48 14.47 -0.55
C GLY A 93 14.20 13.03 -0.91
N TYR A 94 12.95 12.76 -1.30
CA TYR A 94 12.47 11.46 -1.74
C TYR A 94 13.35 10.86 -2.84
N ARG A 95 13.72 9.60 -2.67
CA ARG A 95 14.65 8.88 -3.55
C ARG A 95 14.25 7.42 -3.73
N PRO A 96 14.75 6.74 -4.77
CA PRO A 96 14.57 5.29 -4.90
C PRO A 96 15.09 4.52 -3.67
N PHE A 97 14.45 3.41 -3.37
CA PHE A 97 14.82 2.51 -2.28
C PHE A 97 16.00 1.63 -2.73
N PRO A 98 17.08 1.50 -1.92
CA PRO A 98 18.20 0.62 -2.23
C PRO A 98 17.76 -0.84 -2.46
N ASP A 99 18.42 -1.55 -3.38
CA ASP A 99 18.10 -2.95 -3.69
C ASP A 99 18.19 -3.86 -2.44
N VAL A 100 19.16 -3.62 -1.56
CA VAL A 100 19.31 -4.38 -0.31
C VAL A 100 18.13 -4.16 0.62
N GLN A 101 17.62 -2.94 0.72
CA GLN A 101 16.43 -2.57 1.48
C GLN A 101 15.17 -3.23 0.89
N MET A 102 15.00 -3.13 -0.44
CA MET A 102 13.90 -3.80 -1.15
C MET A 102 13.94 -5.32 -0.96
N GLY A 103 15.14 -5.93 -0.96
CA GLY A 103 15.34 -7.34 -0.66
C GLY A 103 14.92 -7.72 0.76
N ALA A 104 15.13 -6.85 1.74
CA ALA A 104 14.66 -7.03 3.11
C ALA A 104 13.13 -6.92 3.20
N VAL A 105 12.52 -5.93 2.53
CA VAL A 105 11.05 -5.80 2.42
C VAL A 105 10.44 -7.07 1.84
N LEU A 106 10.98 -7.57 0.74
CA LEU A 106 10.49 -8.79 0.09
C LEU A 106 10.50 -9.99 1.06
N LYS A 107 11.63 -10.25 1.70
CA LYS A 107 11.78 -11.38 2.64
C LYS A 107 10.83 -11.27 3.84
N LEU A 108 10.67 -10.05 4.38
CA LEU A 108 9.73 -9.82 5.48
C LEU A 108 8.30 -10.10 5.03
N CYS A 109 7.87 -9.55 3.90
CA CYS A 109 6.52 -9.76 3.38
C CYS A 109 6.23 -11.23 3.07
N GLN A 110 7.16 -11.96 2.45
CA GLN A 110 7.03 -13.41 2.20
C GLN A 110 6.89 -14.18 3.52
N GLY A 111 7.72 -13.88 4.52
CA GLY A 111 7.60 -14.50 5.85
C GLY A 111 6.29 -14.15 6.56
N LEU A 112 5.69 -12.99 6.31
CA LEU A 112 4.35 -12.64 6.82
C LEU A 112 3.26 -13.44 6.10
N GLN A 113 3.36 -13.62 4.77
CA GLN A 113 2.43 -14.45 3.99
C GLN A 113 2.47 -15.94 4.40
N GLU A 114 3.60 -16.45 4.90
CA GLU A 114 3.70 -17.82 5.45
C GLU A 114 2.98 -17.97 6.81
N ARG A 115 2.85 -16.88 7.58
CA ARG A 115 2.29 -16.90 8.94
C ARG A 115 0.85 -16.44 9.02
N PHE A 116 0.40 -15.64 8.05
CA PHE A 116 -0.93 -15.02 8.02
C PHE A 116 -1.55 -15.15 6.63
N ASP A 117 -2.88 -15.23 6.57
CA ASP A 117 -3.65 -15.23 5.32
C ASP A 117 -3.67 -13.82 4.70
N ILE A 118 -2.51 -13.33 4.25
CA ILE A 118 -2.36 -11.99 3.68
C ILE A 118 -3.02 -11.95 2.29
N THR A 119 -4.09 -11.20 2.19
CA THR A 119 -4.83 -10.96 0.94
C THR A 119 -4.50 -9.63 0.29
N HIS A 120 -3.94 -8.67 1.05
CA HIS A 120 -3.64 -7.33 0.57
C HIS A 120 -2.23 -6.89 0.97
N VAL A 121 -1.49 -6.35 0.02
CA VAL A 121 -0.22 -5.63 0.26
C VAL A 121 -0.38 -4.26 -0.40
N LEU A 122 -0.48 -3.22 0.42
CA LEU A 122 -0.87 -1.86 0.00
C LEU A 122 0.11 -0.82 0.54
N GLY A 123 0.12 0.35 -0.09
CA GLY A 123 0.76 1.53 0.46
C GLY A 123 -0.19 2.34 1.35
N HIS A 124 0.35 3.18 2.20
CA HIS A 124 -0.46 4.09 3.00
C HIS A 124 -1.29 5.03 2.11
N SER A 125 -0.74 5.45 0.96
CA SER A 125 -1.46 6.24 -0.03
C SER A 125 -2.69 5.53 -0.62
N ASP A 126 -2.72 4.18 -0.66
CA ASP A 126 -3.89 3.46 -1.16
C ASP A 126 -5.07 3.56 -0.20
N VAL A 127 -4.80 3.47 1.11
CA VAL A 127 -5.84 3.45 2.16
C VAL A 127 -6.20 4.85 2.69
N ALA A 128 -5.40 5.87 2.39
CA ALA A 128 -5.61 7.26 2.81
C ALA A 128 -5.18 8.27 1.73
N PRO A 129 -5.76 8.21 0.51
CA PRO A 129 -5.31 8.95 -0.66
C PRO A 129 -5.21 10.47 -0.48
N GLU A 130 -6.15 11.07 0.27
CA GLU A 130 -6.25 12.51 0.48
C GLU A 130 -5.17 13.10 1.39
N ARG A 131 -4.44 12.26 2.15
CA ARG A 131 -3.52 12.74 3.19
C ARG A 131 -2.15 12.08 3.18
N LYS A 132 -1.96 11.01 2.39
CA LYS A 132 -0.75 10.18 2.40
C LYS A 132 -0.19 9.95 1.01
N GLN A 133 1.15 9.84 0.97
CA GLN A 133 1.89 9.60 -0.27
C GLN A 133 2.81 8.39 -0.18
N ASP A 134 3.11 7.92 1.05
CA ASP A 134 4.01 6.81 1.31
C ASP A 134 3.44 5.45 0.83
N PRO A 135 4.30 4.52 0.36
CA PRO A 135 5.75 4.63 0.20
C PRO A 135 6.19 5.38 -1.06
N GLY A 136 5.29 5.91 -1.88
CA GLY A 136 5.56 6.79 -3.02
C GLY A 136 5.74 6.06 -4.35
N GLU A 137 5.84 6.86 -5.43
CA GLU A 137 5.92 6.40 -6.82
C GLU A 137 7.27 5.78 -7.21
N LEU A 138 8.36 6.03 -6.44
CA LEU A 138 9.66 5.41 -6.66
C LEU A 138 9.83 4.06 -5.94
N PHE A 139 8.80 3.62 -5.20
CA PHE A 139 8.80 2.29 -4.58
C PHE A 139 8.55 1.21 -5.64
N ASN A 140 9.36 0.16 -5.65
CA ASN A 140 9.34 -0.83 -6.74
C ASN A 140 8.27 -1.92 -6.56
N TRP A 141 6.99 -1.50 -6.61
CA TRP A 141 5.82 -2.37 -6.51
C TRP A 141 5.82 -3.51 -7.52
N LYS A 142 6.19 -3.19 -8.79
CA LYS A 142 6.25 -4.20 -9.86
C LYS A 142 7.18 -5.35 -9.51
N TRP A 143 8.35 -5.02 -9.00
CA TRP A 143 9.34 -6.04 -8.64
C TRP A 143 8.87 -6.90 -7.46
N LEU A 144 8.21 -6.31 -6.44
CA LEU A 144 7.61 -7.08 -5.35
C LEU A 144 6.56 -8.06 -5.87
N ALA A 145 5.64 -7.62 -6.73
CA ALA A 145 4.60 -8.47 -7.30
C ALA A 145 5.17 -9.60 -8.16
N GLN A 146 6.23 -9.34 -8.95
CA GLN A 146 6.96 -10.37 -9.71
C GLN A 146 7.62 -11.43 -8.82
N ASN A 147 7.84 -11.11 -7.54
CA ASN A 147 8.38 -12.04 -6.53
C ASN A 147 7.29 -12.55 -5.56
N GLY A 148 6.02 -12.47 -5.93
CA GLY A 148 4.90 -13.05 -5.19
C GLY A 148 4.36 -12.20 -4.03
N VAL A 149 4.70 -10.91 -3.97
CA VAL A 149 4.24 -9.99 -2.92
C VAL A 149 3.42 -8.86 -3.51
N GLY A 150 2.11 -8.84 -3.22
CA GLY A 150 1.17 -7.87 -3.76
C GLY A 150 0.74 -8.18 -5.20
N LEU A 151 0.05 -7.21 -5.82
CA LEU A 151 -0.45 -7.29 -7.19
C LEU A 151 0.22 -6.23 -8.07
N TRP A 152 0.38 -6.57 -9.34
CA TRP A 152 0.75 -5.62 -10.39
C TRP A 152 -0.13 -5.83 -11.61
N PRO A 153 -0.58 -4.76 -12.30
CA PRO A 153 -1.47 -4.91 -13.46
C PRO A 153 -0.77 -5.68 -14.60
N GLU A 154 -1.35 -6.80 -14.98
CA GLU A 154 -1.01 -7.59 -16.17
C GLU A 154 -2.17 -7.49 -17.14
N THR A 155 -2.14 -6.44 -17.98
CA THR A 155 -3.22 -6.13 -18.91
C THR A 155 -3.26 -7.11 -20.08
N ILE A 156 -4.47 -7.41 -20.55
CA ILE A 156 -4.75 -8.21 -21.75
C ILE A 156 -5.57 -7.35 -22.74
N GLU A 157 -5.74 -7.81 -23.97
CA GLU A 157 -6.45 -7.06 -25.02
C GLU A 157 -7.87 -6.66 -24.59
N GLU A 158 -8.61 -7.54 -23.93
CA GLU A 158 -9.96 -7.25 -23.43
C GLU A 158 -9.98 -6.08 -22.42
N ASP A 159 -8.93 -5.96 -21.58
CA ASP A 159 -8.81 -4.83 -20.62
C ASP A 159 -8.66 -3.50 -21.38
N HIS A 160 -7.88 -3.49 -22.46
CA HIS A 160 -7.68 -2.29 -23.30
C HIS A 160 -8.94 -1.94 -24.12
N GLU A 161 -9.61 -2.92 -24.75
CA GLU A 161 -10.88 -2.70 -25.48
C GLU A 161 -11.94 -2.06 -24.56
N ARG A 162 -12.11 -2.58 -23.36
CA ARG A 162 -13.04 -2.02 -22.38
C ARG A 162 -12.62 -0.64 -21.88
N ALA A 163 -11.33 -0.41 -21.71
CA ALA A 163 -10.79 0.86 -21.24
C ALA A 163 -11.16 2.03 -22.15
N VAL A 164 -11.17 1.85 -23.49
CA VAL A 164 -11.57 2.87 -24.46
C VAL A 164 -12.99 3.42 -24.19
N VAL A 165 -13.89 2.56 -23.75
CA VAL A 165 -15.28 2.94 -23.47
C VAL A 165 -15.41 3.56 -22.07
N VAL A 166 -14.80 2.92 -21.06
CA VAL A 166 -14.93 3.32 -19.67
C VAL A 166 -14.21 4.63 -19.38
N ALA A 167 -13.03 4.87 -19.96
CA ALA A 167 -12.26 6.10 -19.76
C ALA A 167 -12.98 7.39 -20.20
N ARG A 168 -14.09 7.27 -20.94
CA ARG A 168 -14.96 8.38 -21.37
C ARG A 168 -16.13 8.64 -20.42
N ASN A 169 -16.23 7.88 -19.34
CA ASN A 169 -17.35 7.94 -18.41
C ASN A 169 -16.83 7.87 -16.97
N ASP A 170 -16.62 9.04 -16.37
CA ASP A 170 -16.06 9.17 -15.01
C ASP A 170 -16.85 8.37 -13.97
N PHE A 171 -18.18 8.33 -14.08
CA PHE A 171 -19.03 7.59 -13.15
C PHE A 171 -18.79 6.06 -13.20
N GLU A 172 -18.58 5.49 -14.40
CA GLU A 172 -18.23 4.08 -14.51
C GLU A 172 -16.80 3.80 -14.06
N ALA A 173 -15.88 4.74 -14.27
CA ALA A 173 -14.52 4.64 -13.79
C ALA A 173 -14.46 4.69 -12.25
N GLU A 174 -15.18 5.61 -11.60
CA GLU A 174 -15.30 5.68 -10.14
C GLU A 174 -15.76 4.36 -9.51
N LYS A 175 -16.78 3.72 -10.09
CA LYS A 175 -17.27 2.42 -9.62
C LYS A 175 -16.19 1.33 -9.66
N LEU A 176 -15.29 1.38 -10.63
CA LEU A 176 -14.19 0.42 -10.70
C LEU A 176 -13.16 0.64 -9.60
N PHE A 177 -12.84 1.89 -9.24
CA PHE A 177 -11.97 2.18 -8.10
C PHE A 177 -12.58 1.70 -6.78
N VAL A 178 -13.87 1.97 -6.56
CA VAL A 178 -14.61 1.44 -5.39
C VAL A 178 -14.58 -0.09 -5.37
N LYS A 179 -14.74 -0.72 -6.53
CA LYS A 179 -14.68 -2.18 -6.66
C LYS A 179 -13.30 -2.77 -6.38
N LEU A 180 -12.23 -2.02 -6.63
CA LEU A 180 -10.86 -2.41 -6.26
C LEU A 180 -10.65 -2.34 -4.76
N GLY A 181 -11.34 -1.44 -4.04
CA GLY A 181 -11.27 -1.27 -2.59
C GLY A 181 -11.21 0.18 -2.10
N TYR A 182 -11.05 1.17 -2.99
CA TYR A 182 -10.97 2.58 -2.60
C TYR A 182 -12.25 3.10 -1.95
N ASN A 183 -12.09 4.08 -1.05
CA ASN A 183 -13.20 4.71 -0.36
C ASN A 183 -14.06 5.54 -1.32
N PRO A 184 -15.38 5.25 -1.44
CA PRO A 184 -16.28 6.00 -2.30
C PRO A 184 -16.50 7.47 -1.87
N MET A 185 -16.06 7.84 -0.67
CA MET A 185 -16.21 9.21 -0.14
C MET A 185 -14.96 10.08 -0.35
N THR A 186 -13.84 9.49 -0.81
CA THR A 186 -12.61 10.22 -1.11
C THR A 186 -12.74 10.95 -2.45
N ALA A 187 -12.16 12.16 -2.55
CA ALA A 187 -12.15 12.91 -3.80
C ALA A 187 -11.49 12.10 -4.94
N TYR A 188 -12.14 12.07 -6.09
CA TYR A 188 -11.76 11.22 -7.21
C TYR A 188 -10.32 11.44 -7.68
N ILE A 189 -9.86 12.69 -7.71
CA ILE A 189 -8.49 13.05 -8.09
C ILE A 189 -7.45 12.43 -7.14
N ASP A 190 -7.74 12.36 -5.84
CA ASP A 190 -6.85 11.78 -4.85
C ASP A 190 -6.76 10.25 -5.03
N VAL A 191 -7.91 9.60 -5.28
CA VAL A 191 -7.97 8.16 -5.59
C VAL A 191 -7.16 7.84 -6.85
N VAL A 192 -7.35 8.59 -7.93
CA VAL A 192 -6.61 8.41 -9.19
C VAL A 192 -5.11 8.60 -8.97
N THR A 193 -4.72 9.63 -8.22
CA THR A 193 -3.31 9.92 -7.92
C THR A 193 -2.68 8.79 -7.08
N ALA A 194 -3.37 8.29 -6.07
CA ALA A 194 -2.89 7.17 -5.24
C ALA A 194 -2.75 5.88 -6.07
N PHE A 195 -3.75 5.56 -6.89
CA PHE A 195 -3.70 4.44 -7.82
C PHE A 195 -2.50 4.52 -8.76
N HIS A 196 -2.25 5.69 -9.34
CA HIS A 196 -1.10 5.91 -10.22
C HIS A 196 0.21 5.73 -9.48
N ARG A 197 0.32 6.20 -8.25
CA ARG A 197 1.52 6.06 -7.42
C ARG A 197 1.90 4.59 -7.21
N HIS A 198 0.92 3.74 -7.01
CA HIS A 198 1.14 2.31 -6.84
C HIS A 198 1.25 1.56 -8.18
N TYR A 199 0.27 1.73 -9.06
CA TYR A 199 0.05 0.84 -10.21
C TYR A 199 0.43 1.43 -11.57
N TYR A 200 0.73 2.73 -11.63
CA TYR A 200 1.16 3.43 -12.86
C TYR A 200 2.14 4.57 -12.58
N PRO A 201 3.25 4.32 -11.85
CA PRO A 201 4.16 5.39 -11.40
C PRO A 201 4.79 6.19 -12.54
N ALA A 202 4.99 5.61 -13.74
CA ALA A 202 5.57 6.31 -14.88
C ALA A 202 4.77 7.57 -15.30
N ILE A 203 3.48 7.68 -14.94
CA ILE A 203 2.67 8.86 -15.27
C ILE A 203 3.14 10.13 -14.52
N PHE A 204 3.84 9.96 -13.38
CA PHE A 204 4.37 11.08 -12.62
C PHE A 204 5.42 11.88 -13.41
N GLU A 205 6.15 11.25 -14.32
CA GLU A 205 7.09 11.92 -15.23
C GLU A 205 6.40 12.89 -16.19
N THR A 206 5.10 12.71 -16.44
CA THR A 206 4.30 13.55 -17.34
C THR A 206 3.58 14.71 -16.64
N GLY A 207 3.55 14.72 -15.30
CA GLY A 207 2.76 15.67 -14.49
C GLY A 207 1.24 15.42 -14.52
N ARG A 208 0.77 14.27 -15.04
CA ARG A 208 -0.65 13.94 -15.24
C ARG A 208 -1.18 12.90 -14.24
N GLN A 209 -0.57 12.78 -13.09
CA GLN A 209 -0.87 11.75 -12.09
C GLN A 209 -2.30 11.79 -11.51
N GLY A 210 -3.04 12.88 -11.68
CA GLY A 210 -4.45 13.01 -11.27
C GLY A 210 -5.45 12.84 -12.43
N GLU A 211 -4.97 12.53 -13.65
CA GLU A 211 -5.82 12.43 -14.84
C GLU A 211 -6.04 10.97 -15.24
N ILE A 212 -7.29 10.61 -15.50
CA ILE A 212 -7.61 9.30 -16.07
C ILE A 212 -7.25 9.24 -17.55
N CYS A 213 -6.72 8.09 -17.96
CA CYS A 213 -6.52 7.72 -19.36
C CYS A 213 -6.91 6.24 -19.59
N GLU A 214 -6.93 5.82 -20.84
CA GLU A 214 -7.26 4.43 -21.19
C GLU A 214 -6.33 3.42 -20.50
N GLU A 215 -5.04 3.73 -20.39
CA GLU A 215 -4.07 2.89 -19.68
C GLU A 215 -4.39 2.76 -18.18
N THR A 216 -4.84 3.84 -17.52
CA THR A 216 -5.31 3.81 -16.13
C THR A 216 -6.43 2.79 -15.95
N ILE A 217 -7.42 2.82 -16.84
CA ILE A 217 -8.58 1.94 -16.77
C ILE A 217 -8.21 0.50 -17.11
N ALA A 218 -7.36 0.28 -18.11
CA ALA A 218 -6.89 -1.07 -18.45
C ALA A 218 -6.18 -1.73 -17.26
N ARG A 219 -5.30 -1.01 -16.57
CA ARG A 219 -4.62 -1.47 -15.34
C ARG A 219 -5.61 -1.78 -14.22
N LEU A 220 -6.59 -0.91 -14.01
CA LEU A 220 -7.63 -1.09 -12.99
C LEU A 220 -8.48 -2.35 -13.27
N LEU A 221 -8.88 -2.57 -14.52
CA LEU A 221 -9.61 -3.76 -14.94
C LEU A 221 -8.79 -5.05 -14.73
N SER A 222 -7.50 -5.00 -15.07
CA SER A 222 -6.58 -6.10 -14.85
C SER A 222 -6.50 -6.49 -13.36
N LEU A 223 -6.33 -5.51 -12.45
CA LEU A 223 -6.28 -5.78 -11.01
C LEU A 223 -7.58 -6.38 -10.49
N ILE A 224 -8.74 -5.86 -10.90
CA ILE A 224 -10.05 -6.41 -10.51
C ILE A 224 -10.22 -7.85 -11.01
N ARG A 225 -9.69 -8.18 -12.19
CA ARG A 225 -9.71 -9.55 -12.74
C ARG A 225 -8.82 -10.47 -11.89
N GLN A 226 -7.61 -10.03 -11.53
CA GLN A 226 -6.67 -10.80 -10.70
C GLN A 226 -7.23 -11.05 -9.30
N GLN A 227 -7.84 -10.05 -8.64
CA GLN A 227 -8.48 -10.24 -7.32
C GLN A 227 -9.59 -11.30 -7.35
N LYS A 228 -10.37 -11.35 -8.43
CA LYS A 228 -11.41 -12.37 -8.58
C LYS A 228 -10.84 -13.78 -8.73
N GLN A 229 -9.74 -13.93 -9.47
CA GLN A 229 -9.06 -15.22 -9.62
C GLN A 229 -8.53 -15.72 -8.28
N LEU A 230 -7.81 -14.89 -7.54
CA LEU A 230 -7.32 -15.24 -6.21
C LEU A 230 -8.45 -15.65 -5.26
N SER A 231 -9.58 -14.93 -5.29
CA SER A 231 -10.75 -15.26 -4.45
C SER A 231 -11.45 -16.56 -4.87
N SER A 232 -11.32 -17.03 -6.12
CA SER A 232 -11.83 -18.33 -6.55
C SER A 232 -10.91 -19.47 -6.13
N ASP A 233 -9.61 -19.29 -6.29
CA ASP A 233 -8.60 -20.30 -5.98
C ASP A 233 -8.51 -20.62 -4.46
N MET A 234 -8.89 -19.67 -3.60
CA MET A 234 -8.98 -19.89 -2.14
C MET A 234 -10.23 -20.64 -1.67
N ARG A 235 -11.21 -20.88 -2.57
CA ARG A 235 -12.47 -21.59 -2.23
C ARG A 235 -12.48 -23.05 -2.68
N ASP A 236 -11.55 -23.44 -3.51
CA ASP A 236 -11.36 -24.80 -4.01
C ASP A 236 -10.30 -25.55 -3.18
#